data_092b31b871255f7a7f31a9d86d8e2fa5
#
_entry.id   092b31b871255f7a7f31a9d86d8e2fa5
#
_cell.length_a   1.000
_cell.length_b   1.000
_cell.length_c   1.000
_cell.angle_alpha   90.00
_cell.angle_beta   90.00
_cell.angle_gamma   90.00
#
_symmetry.space_group_name_H-M   'P 1'
#
loop_
_entity.id
_entity.type
_entity.pdbx_description
1 polymer ?
#
loop_
_entity_poly.entity_id
_entity_poly.type
_entity_poly.pdbx_seq_one_letter_code
_entity_poly.pdbx_strand_id
1 'polypeptide(L)'
;MNEVEFKNLIGRVGRIKYNLYGNVILVREADGNLSEDQYTKFLKSDVPPQKLSIDINENADHIKALVRDLADGDIEMSNCHEQATETDFEALRKFGLIYARDLATGDVTPISQTFDKYVDEKQRQRIIENFPIERTSEDITLSYDQAENLHDAIVKGMAYPELTGENDEIDFEKLVDFMWELRRLFKWDIYEKKTIGKRGNGDEKSVIRWYCTILLRWIRGNGLNTIVRSAVRYKENNPWTGVWSGDYMVEETYNPNSKYHKNLVIAESLSVIENVLLFSISNYFRKFSMEYKAVHQVENFDNDWYEYVEYGTTNPITIFLQQNGFSREASIYIQTPSNYSKYVTDVDGEKKIKRSILECGNIGVETEAQDIQFNIPELFVE
;
A
#
# COMPACT_ATOMS: atom_id res chain seq x y z
N MET A 1 -17.44 14.87 -7.20
CA MET A 1 -16.93 14.95 -5.80
C MET A 1 -18.05 15.49 -4.94
N ASN A 2 -18.43 14.80 -3.89
CA ASN A 2 -19.42 15.26 -2.93
C ASN A 2 -18.78 16.22 -1.90
N GLU A 3 -19.61 16.84 -1.04
CA GLU A 3 -19.16 17.82 -0.07
C GLU A 3 -18.15 17.24 0.96
N VAL A 4 -18.39 16.01 1.41
CA VAL A 4 -17.54 15.34 2.41
C VAL A 4 -16.17 15.02 1.81
N GLU A 5 -16.14 14.47 0.59
CA GLU A 5 -14.89 14.22 -0.13
C GLU A 5 -14.10 15.50 -0.35
N PHE A 6 -14.77 16.57 -0.77
CA PHE A 6 -14.12 17.86 -0.98
C PHE A 6 -13.52 18.40 0.31
N LYS A 7 -14.28 18.38 1.43
CA LYS A 7 -13.78 18.84 2.73
C LYS A 7 -12.64 17.98 3.27
N ASN A 8 -12.69 16.69 3.09
CA ASN A 8 -11.59 15.80 3.46
C ASN A 8 -10.33 16.11 2.65
N LEU A 9 -10.49 16.42 1.36
CA LEU A 9 -9.36 16.77 0.50
C LEU A 9 -8.70 18.08 0.92
N ILE A 10 -9.50 19.14 1.12
CA ILE A 10 -8.98 20.45 1.55
C ILE A 10 -8.45 20.44 2.98
N GLY A 11 -9.01 19.62 3.86
CA GLY A 11 -8.53 19.45 5.24
C GLY A 11 -7.14 18.82 5.35
N ARG A 12 -6.65 18.21 4.27
CA ARG A 12 -5.27 17.68 4.19
C ARG A 12 -4.26 18.73 3.72
N VAL A 13 -4.74 19.85 3.18
CA VAL A 13 -3.92 20.96 2.69
C VAL A 13 -3.68 21.94 3.83
N GLY A 14 -2.47 22.40 4.03
CA GLY A 14 -2.16 23.40 5.07
C GLY A 14 -2.22 22.84 6.49
N ARG A 15 -1.56 21.70 6.76
CA ARG A 15 -1.40 21.24 8.14
C ARG A 15 -0.63 22.28 8.93
N ILE A 16 -1.22 22.77 10.02
CA ILE A 16 -0.71 23.87 10.88
C ILE A 16 0.74 23.62 11.34
N LYS A 17 1.16 22.35 11.43
CA LYS A 17 2.53 21.99 11.82
C LYS A 17 3.59 22.45 10.80
N TYR A 18 3.20 22.59 9.51
CA TYR A 18 4.14 22.87 8.43
C TYR A 18 3.82 24.16 7.66
N ASN A 19 2.54 24.52 7.51
CA ASN A 19 2.10 25.71 6.79
C ASN A 19 0.82 26.27 7.42
N LEU A 20 0.76 27.60 7.57
CA LEU A 20 -0.42 28.30 8.08
C LEU A 20 -1.60 28.29 7.09
N TYR A 21 -1.33 28.04 5.83
CA TYR A 21 -2.34 27.97 4.75
C TYR A 21 -1.89 26.99 3.68
N GLY A 22 -2.85 26.45 2.94
CA GLY A 22 -2.61 25.60 1.79
C GLY A 22 -3.37 26.08 0.56
N ASN A 23 -2.86 25.74 -0.61
CA ASN A 23 -3.50 26.07 -1.87
C ASN A 23 -4.29 24.87 -2.38
N VAL A 24 -5.54 25.08 -2.77
CA VAL A 24 -6.38 24.10 -3.43
C VAL A 24 -6.60 24.56 -4.87
N ILE A 25 -6.18 23.75 -5.82
CA ILE A 25 -6.33 24.02 -7.26
C ILE A 25 -7.41 23.08 -7.79
N LEU A 26 -8.51 23.66 -8.28
CA LEU A 26 -9.58 22.91 -8.92
C LEU A 26 -9.32 22.85 -10.43
N VAL A 27 -9.05 21.65 -10.92
CA VAL A 27 -8.93 21.41 -12.37
C VAL A 27 -10.25 20.82 -12.86
N ARG A 28 -10.83 21.42 -13.88
CA ARG A 28 -12.07 20.94 -14.51
C ARG A 28 -11.90 20.83 -16.03
N GLU A 29 -12.66 19.95 -16.63
CA GLU A 29 -12.80 19.92 -18.08
C GLU A 29 -13.56 21.17 -18.56
N ALA A 30 -13.26 21.63 -19.77
CA ALA A 30 -13.84 22.86 -20.32
C ALA A 30 -15.38 22.84 -20.35
N ASP A 31 -15.97 21.65 -20.48
CA ASP A 31 -17.43 21.42 -20.54
C ASP A 31 -18.02 20.94 -19.22
N GLY A 32 -17.26 20.93 -18.14
CA GLY A 32 -17.69 20.43 -16.83
C GLY A 32 -18.74 21.34 -16.19
N ASN A 33 -19.93 20.79 -15.89
CA ASN A 33 -21.09 21.48 -15.31
C ASN A 33 -20.96 21.85 -13.82
N LEU A 34 -19.78 21.75 -13.21
CA LEU A 34 -19.59 22.11 -11.82
C LEU A 34 -19.34 23.62 -11.73
N SER A 35 -20.35 24.33 -11.22
CA SER A 35 -20.23 25.77 -11.00
C SER A 35 -19.26 26.08 -9.84
N GLU A 36 -18.48 27.14 -10.01
CA GLU A 36 -17.60 27.69 -8.97
C GLU A 36 -18.38 27.96 -7.66
N ASP A 37 -19.65 28.26 -7.76
CA ASP A 37 -20.58 28.47 -6.66
C ASP A 37 -20.77 27.20 -5.78
N GLN A 38 -20.70 26.01 -6.33
CA GLN A 38 -20.87 24.78 -5.56
C GLN A 38 -19.69 24.56 -4.61
N TYR A 39 -18.47 24.73 -5.08
CA TYR A 39 -17.28 24.62 -4.24
C TYR A 39 -17.19 25.75 -3.20
N THR A 40 -17.63 26.94 -3.57
CA THR A 40 -17.74 28.06 -2.63
C THR A 40 -18.76 27.77 -1.54
N LYS A 41 -19.87 27.12 -1.85
CA LYS A 41 -20.84 26.63 -0.86
C LYS A 41 -20.24 25.58 0.06
N PHE A 42 -19.50 24.60 -0.48
CA PHE A 42 -18.83 23.58 0.31
C PHE A 42 -17.78 24.17 1.26
N LEU A 43 -17.05 25.19 0.85
CA LEU A 43 -16.09 25.91 1.71
C LEU A 43 -16.77 26.61 2.87
N LYS A 44 -17.97 27.15 2.67
CA LYS A 44 -18.73 27.97 3.67
C LYS A 44 -19.64 27.11 4.55
N SER A 45 -19.96 25.88 4.17
CA SER A 45 -20.82 25.02 4.97
C SER A 45 -20.07 24.44 6.16
N ASP A 46 -20.77 24.14 7.24
CA ASP A 46 -20.22 23.40 8.36
C ASP A 46 -19.91 21.95 7.94
N VAL A 47 -18.92 21.34 8.57
CA VAL A 47 -18.64 19.91 8.32
C VAL A 47 -19.84 19.12 8.84
N PRO A 48 -20.55 18.37 7.97
CA PRO A 48 -21.68 17.57 8.43
C PRO A 48 -21.16 16.54 9.44
N PRO A 49 -21.91 16.25 10.50
CA PRO A 49 -21.54 15.22 11.47
C PRO A 49 -21.40 13.89 10.75
N GLN A 50 -20.18 13.35 10.70
CA GLN A 50 -19.93 12.04 10.12
C GLN A 50 -20.30 11.00 11.16
N LYS A 51 -21.26 10.14 10.82
CA LYS A 51 -21.45 8.88 11.52
C LYS A 51 -20.55 7.85 10.82
N LEU A 52 -19.68 7.20 11.59
CA LEU A 52 -19.07 5.96 11.16
C LEU A 52 -20.23 4.96 10.94
N SER A 53 -20.60 4.75 9.68
CA SER A 53 -21.45 3.63 9.33
C SER A 53 -20.52 2.45 9.07
N ILE A 54 -20.71 1.39 9.80
CA ILE A 54 -20.19 0.08 9.42
C ILE A 54 -21.02 -0.29 8.20
N ASP A 55 -20.38 -0.52 7.08
CA ASP A 55 -21.06 -0.91 5.84
C ASP A 55 -21.44 -2.41 5.89
N ILE A 56 -22.18 -2.73 6.93
CA ILE A 56 -22.81 -4.03 7.14
C ILE A 56 -24.31 -3.79 6.95
N ASN A 57 -24.91 -4.60 6.11
CA ASN A 57 -26.37 -4.63 5.99
C ASN A 57 -26.97 -4.95 7.36
N GLU A 58 -27.62 -3.98 8.01
CA GLU A 58 -28.20 -4.11 9.36
C GLU A 58 -29.40 -5.10 9.43
N ASN A 59 -29.65 -5.85 8.37
CA ASN A 59 -30.64 -6.91 8.39
C ASN A 59 -30.23 -7.99 9.41
N ALA A 60 -31.08 -8.23 10.40
CA ALA A 60 -30.82 -9.18 11.48
C ALA A 60 -30.48 -10.59 11.00
N ASP A 61 -31.13 -11.06 9.94
CA ASP A 61 -30.90 -12.41 9.41
C ASP A 61 -29.57 -12.50 8.69
N HIS A 62 -29.13 -11.42 8.08
CA HIS A 62 -27.84 -11.31 7.46
C HIS A 62 -26.71 -11.35 8.50
N ILE A 63 -26.79 -10.52 9.56
CA ILE A 63 -25.79 -10.52 10.63
C ILE A 63 -25.73 -11.88 11.33
N LYS A 64 -26.88 -12.53 11.57
CA LYS A 64 -26.89 -13.89 12.13
C LYS A 64 -26.18 -14.92 11.25
N ALA A 65 -26.32 -14.78 9.92
CA ALA A 65 -25.61 -15.65 9.00
C ALA A 65 -24.08 -15.42 9.07
N LEU A 66 -23.63 -14.15 9.08
CA LEU A 66 -22.21 -13.80 9.26
C LEU A 66 -21.64 -14.30 10.59
N VAL A 67 -22.40 -14.17 11.68
CA VAL A 67 -22.03 -14.68 13.00
C VAL A 67 -21.86 -16.20 13.00
N ARG A 68 -22.73 -16.90 12.31
CA ARG A 68 -22.64 -18.36 12.17
C ARG A 68 -21.39 -18.76 11.41
N ASP A 69 -21.12 -18.12 10.26
CA ASP A 69 -19.93 -18.37 9.45
C ASP A 69 -18.65 -18.11 10.26
N LEU A 70 -18.61 -17.02 11.05
CA LEU A 70 -17.52 -16.71 11.95
C LEU A 70 -17.35 -17.76 13.06
N ALA A 71 -18.45 -18.23 13.66
CA ALA A 71 -18.43 -19.26 14.70
C ALA A 71 -18.04 -20.64 14.16
N ASP A 72 -18.19 -20.90 12.88
CA ASP A 72 -17.73 -22.13 12.23
C ASP A 72 -16.22 -22.11 11.93
N GLY A 73 -15.57 -20.96 12.05
CA GLY A 73 -14.11 -20.82 12.11
C GLY A 73 -13.39 -20.77 10.78
N ASP A 74 -14.08 -21.07 9.68
CA ASP A 74 -13.52 -20.99 8.34
C ASP A 74 -14.17 -19.84 7.56
N ILE A 75 -13.41 -18.76 7.36
CA ILE A 75 -13.87 -17.56 6.68
C ILE A 75 -13.49 -17.54 5.18
N GLU A 76 -13.42 -18.69 4.55
CA GLU A 76 -13.32 -18.80 3.09
C GLU A 76 -14.70 -18.62 2.43
N MET A 77 -14.69 -17.95 1.27
CA MET A 77 -15.92 -17.72 0.50
C MET A 77 -16.69 -19.03 0.17
N SER A 78 -15.96 -20.12 -0.04
CA SER A 78 -16.51 -21.45 -0.33
C SER A 78 -17.29 -22.06 0.85
N ASN A 79 -17.00 -21.61 2.06
CA ASN A 79 -17.55 -22.16 3.29
C ASN A 79 -18.62 -21.24 3.94
N CYS A 80 -18.80 -20.03 3.40
CA CYS A 80 -19.87 -19.14 3.80
C CYS A 80 -21.25 -19.74 3.41
N HIS A 81 -22.30 -19.24 4.08
CA HIS A 81 -23.68 -19.67 3.76
C HIS A 81 -24.02 -19.45 2.28
N GLU A 82 -24.92 -20.29 1.74
CA GLU A 82 -25.25 -20.34 0.30
C GLU A 82 -25.70 -19.00 -0.33
N GLN A 83 -26.21 -18.07 0.48
CA GLN A 83 -26.66 -16.76 0.04
C GLN A 83 -25.63 -15.65 0.25
N ALA A 84 -24.42 -15.98 0.71
CA ALA A 84 -23.37 -15.01 0.95
C ALA A 84 -22.93 -14.37 -0.38
N THR A 85 -22.88 -13.06 -0.39
CA THR A 85 -22.34 -12.27 -1.49
C THR A 85 -20.84 -11.96 -1.25
N GLU A 86 -20.17 -11.48 -2.28
CA GLU A 86 -18.76 -11.00 -2.15
C GLU A 86 -18.65 -9.88 -1.10
N THR A 87 -19.66 -9.01 -1.01
CA THR A 87 -19.72 -7.93 0.01
C THR A 87 -19.86 -8.48 1.42
N ASP A 88 -20.67 -9.53 1.60
CA ASP A 88 -20.86 -10.18 2.89
C ASP A 88 -19.57 -10.84 3.37
N PHE A 89 -18.89 -11.49 2.47
CA PHE A 89 -17.59 -12.09 2.73
C PHE A 89 -16.52 -11.06 3.09
N GLU A 90 -16.48 -9.90 2.39
CA GLU A 90 -15.58 -8.81 2.75
C GLU A 90 -15.92 -8.22 4.14
N ALA A 91 -17.21 -8.08 4.46
CA ALA A 91 -17.66 -7.63 5.76
C ALA A 91 -17.26 -8.61 6.87
N LEU A 92 -17.47 -9.90 6.67
CA LEU A 92 -17.05 -10.96 7.60
C LEU A 92 -15.54 -10.91 7.84
N ARG A 93 -14.76 -10.80 6.80
CA ARG A 93 -13.31 -10.76 6.87
C ARG A 93 -12.78 -9.52 7.59
N LYS A 94 -13.39 -8.35 7.36
CA LYS A 94 -12.98 -7.08 7.99
C LYS A 94 -13.50 -6.94 9.41
N PHE A 95 -14.79 -7.13 9.60
CA PHE A 95 -15.45 -6.82 10.86
C PHE A 95 -15.58 -8.02 11.79
N GLY A 96 -15.69 -9.22 11.22
CA GLY A 96 -15.75 -10.45 12.01
C GLY A 96 -14.46 -10.71 12.80
N LEU A 97 -13.29 -10.44 12.20
CA LEU A 97 -12.01 -10.57 12.90
C LEU A 97 -11.82 -9.51 13.99
N ILE A 98 -12.29 -8.28 13.76
CA ILE A 98 -12.31 -7.24 14.81
C ILE A 98 -13.21 -7.69 15.96
N TYR A 99 -14.38 -8.24 15.64
CA TYR A 99 -15.29 -8.75 16.66
C TYR A 99 -14.69 -9.93 17.44
N ALA A 100 -14.04 -10.85 16.77
CA ALA A 100 -13.34 -11.96 17.43
C ALA A 100 -12.26 -11.47 18.40
N ARG A 101 -11.50 -10.45 18.00
CA ARG A 101 -10.51 -9.79 18.86
C ARG A 101 -11.19 -9.11 20.05
N ASP A 102 -12.24 -8.33 19.83
CA ASP A 102 -12.99 -7.66 20.90
C ASP A 102 -13.52 -8.65 21.92
N LEU A 103 -14.02 -9.81 21.47
CA LEU A 103 -14.44 -10.89 22.36
C LEU A 103 -13.28 -11.46 23.20
N ALA A 104 -12.13 -11.64 22.60
CA ALA A 104 -10.96 -12.21 23.26
C ALA A 104 -10.33 -11.23 24.28
N THR A 105 -10.34 -9.92 23.98
CA THR A 105 -9.80 -8.86 24.85
C THR A 105 -10.81 -8.33 25.87
N GLY A 106 -12.11 -8.54 25.63
CA GLY A 106 -13.17 -7.91 26.40
C GLY A 106 -13.43 -6.44 26.03
N ASP A 107 -12.94 -6.00 24.89
CA ASP A 107 -13.14 -4.63 24.41
C ASP A 107 -14.57 -4.42 23.90
N VAL A 108 -15.08 -3.21 24.11
CA VAL A 108 -16.42 -2.82 23.67
C VAL A 108 -16.30 -1.75 22.58
N THR A 109 -16.43 -2.16 21.33
CA THR A 109 -16.40 -1.28 20.15
C THR A 109 -17.79 -1.16 19.51
N PRO A 110 -18.03 -0.21 18.59
CA PRO A 110 -19.26 -0.17 17.80
C PRO A 110 -19.51 -1.48 17.01
N ILE A 111 -18.46 -2.19 16.64
CA ILE A 111 -18.53 -3.48 15.94
C ILE A 111 -19.06 -4.55 16.89
N SER A 112 -18.44 -4.72 18.08
CA SER A 112 -18.88 -5.69 19.06
C SER A 112 -20.32 -5.42 19.50
N GLN A 113 -20.70 -4.15 19.71
CA GLN A 113 -22.08 -3.79 20.04
C GLN A 113 -23.10 -4.16 18.95
N THR A 114 -22.68 -4.18 17.70
CA THR A 114 -23.54 -4.57 16.58
C THR A 114 -23.72 -6.09 16.53
N PHE A 115 -22.63 -6.83 16.63
CA PHE A 115 -22.65 -8.29 16.55
C PHE A 115 -23.24 -8.94 17.80
N ASP A 116 -22.97 -8.43 18.99
CA ASP A 116 -23.44 -8.97 20.28
C ASP A 116 -24.96 -9.12 20.38
N LYS A 117 -25.71 -8.32 19.63
CA LYS A 117 -27.18 -8.43 19.58
C LYS A 117 -27.66 -9.74 18.97
N TYR A 118 -26.81 -10.41 18.19
CA TYR A 118 -27.17 -11.56 17.36
C TYR A 118 -26.33 -12.81 17.65
N VAL A 119 -25.43 -12.74 18.62
CA VAL A 119 -24.52 -13.83 19.04
C VAL A 119 -25.01 -14.45 20.33
N ASP A 120 -25.19 -15.75 20.37
CA ASP A 120 -25.43 -16.49 21.60
C ASP A 120 -24.11 -16.87 22.30
N GLU A 121 -24.19 -17.31 23.55
CA GLU A 121 -23.02 -17.65 24.38
C GLU A 121 -22.20 -18.81 23.77
N LYS A 122 -22.86 -19.76 23.13
CA LYS A 122 -22.20 -20.90 22.50
C LYS A 122 -21.42 -20.49 21.27
N GLN A 123 -22.00 -19.59 20.46
CA GLN A 123 -21.33 -19.00 19.30
C GLN A 123 -20.15 -18.15 19.75
N ARG A 124 -20.32 -17.33 20.79
CA ARG A 124 -19.26 -16.51 21.39
C ARG A 124 -18.05 -17.36 21.79
N GLN A 125 -18.29 -18.44 22.51
CA GLN A 125 -17.23 -19.36 22.93
C GLN A 125 -16.51 -19.98 21.72
N ARG A 126 -17.26 -20.42 20.71
CA ARG A 126 -16.66 -20.98 19.48
C ARG A 126 -15.83 -19.97 18.72
N ILE A 127 -16.26 -18.71 18.63
CA ILE A 127 -15.48 -17.64 18.00
C ILE A 127 -14.15 -17.44 18.73
N ILE A 128 -14.15 -17.37 20.07
CA ILE A 128 -12.93 -17.23 20.86
C ILE A 128 -11.99 -18.42 20.66
N GLU A 129 -12.52 -19.64 20.61
CA GLU A 129 -11.73 -20.86 20.39
C GLU A 129 -11.11 -20.91 19.00
N ASN A 130 -11.85 -20.46 17.96
CA ASN A 130 -11.40 -20.48 16.58
C ASN A 130 -10.42 -19.34 16.26
N PHE A 131 -10.52 -18.22 16.96
CA PHE A 131 -9.68 -17.02 16.74
C PHE A 131 -8.98 -16.60 18.02
N PRO A 132 -8.00 -17.37 18.52
CA PRO A 132 -7.27 -17.04 19.73
C PRO A 132 -6.47 -15.74 19.56
N ILE A 133 -6.44 -14.91 20.62
CA ILE A 133 -5.86 -13.57 20.63
C ILE A 133 -4.39 -13.54 20.15
N GLU A 134 -3.64 -14.58 20.47
CA GLU A 134 -2.22 -14.73 20.10
C GLU A 134 -2.01 -14.81 18.58
N ARG A 135 -3.06 -15.16 17.83
CA ARG A 135 -3.05 -15.27 16.37
C ARG A 135 -3.87 -14.21 15.65
N THR A 136 -4.70 -13.45 16.36
CA THR A 136 -5.32 -12.26 15.81
C THR A 136 -4.24 -11.18 15.71
N SER A 137 -3.51 -11.15 14.60
CA SER A 137 -2.53 -10.11 14.36
C SER A 137 -3.22 -8.76 14.54
N GLU A 138 -2.48 -7.75 15.00
CA GLU A 138 -2.98 -6.36 15.04
C GLU A 138 -3.39 -5.85 13.65
N ASP A 139 -3.05 -6.58 12.60
CA ASP A 139 -3.40 -6.28 11.24
C ASP A 139 -4.81 -6.80 10.88
N ILE A 140 -5.79 -5.95 11.13
CA ILE A 140 -7.21 -6.19 10.79
C ILE A 140 -7.47 -6.40 9.28
N THR A 141 -6.44 -6.27 8.44
CA THR A 141 -6.56 -6.40 6.98
C THR A 141 -6.20 -7.79 6.46
N LEU A 142 -5.66 -8.67 7.31
CA LEU A 142 -5.46 -10.09 7.01
C LEU A 142 -6.59 -10.93 7.59
N SER A 143 -7.08 -11.87 6.81
CA SER A 143 -7.91 -12.95 7.34
C SER A 143 -7.03 -13.94 8.12
N TYR A 144 -7.67 -14.69 9.03
CA TYR A 144 -6.96 -15.65 9.87
C TYR A 144 -6.14 -16.66 9.04
N ASP A 145 -6.76 -17.21 8.00
CA ASP A 145 -6.11 -18.16 7.08
C ASP A 145 -4.91 -17.55 6.33
N GLN A 146 -4.99 -16.27 5.97
CA GLN A 146 -3.85 -15.57 5.37
C GLN A 146 -2.70 -15.39 6.36
N ALA A 147 -3.01 -15.04 7.60
CA ALA A 147 -2.01 -14.87 8.66
C ALA A 147 -1.33 -16.20 9.00
N GLU A 148 -2.11 -17.28 9.14
CA GLU A 148 -1.59 -18.62 9.42
C GLU A 148 -0.72 -19.15 8.27
N ASN A 149 -1.18 -19.02 7.01
CA ASN A 149 -0.40 -19.40 5.84
C ASN A 149 0.94 -18.65 5.76
N LEU A 150 0.94 -17.35 6.09
CA LEU A 150 2.15 -16.53 6.10
C LEU A 150 3.12 -17.00 7.21
N HIS A 151 2.62 -17.17 8.43
CA HIS A 151 3.41 -17.69 9.55
C HIS A 151 4.07 -19.01 9.20
N ASP A 152 3.30 -19.98 8.74
CA ASP A 152 3.76 -21.31 8.36
C ASP A 152 4.83 -21.28 7.28
N ALA A 153 4.66 -20.42 6.26
CA ALA A 153 5.63 -20.29 5.18
C ALA A 153 6.97 -19.74 5.68
N ILE A 154 6.95 -18.75 6.56
CA ILE A 154 8.16 -18.16 7.14
C ILE A 154 8.85 -19.17 8.08
N VAL A 155 8.12 -19.89 8.92
CA VAL A 155 8.67 -20.96 9.76
C VAL A 155 9.32 -22.07 8.93
N LYS A 156 8.78 -22.35 7.74
CA LYS A 156 9.36 -23.30 6.75
C LYS A 156 10.54 -22.75 5.97
N GLY A 157 10.96 -21.51 6.25
CA GLY A 157 12.16 -20.89 5.66
C GLY A 157 11.88 -19.96 4.48
N MET A 158 10.66 -19.51 4.25
CA MET A 158 10.40 -18.49 3.25
C MET A 158 11.04 -17.17 3.66
N ALA A 159 11.82 -16.60 2.76
CA ALA A 159 12.50 -15.32 2.94
C ALA A 159 12.45 -14.49 1.66
N TYR A 160 12.76 -13.21 1.75
CA TYR A 160 12.92 -12.37 0.58
C TYR A 160 14.05 -12.87 -0.33
N PRO A 161 13.93 -12.67 -1.66
CA PRO A 161 15.04 -12.95 -2.57
C PRO A 161 16.30 -12.18 -2.15
N GLU A 162 17.42 -12.87 -2.09
CA GLU A 162 18.70 -12.23 -1.74
C GLU A 162 19.18 -11.31 -2.87
N LEU A 163 19.78 -10.19 -2.48
CA LEU A 163 20.56 -9.34 -3.37
C LEU A 163 21.92 -10.02 -3.60
N THR A 164 22.32 -10.15 -4.86
CA THR A 164 23.54 -10.87 -5.22
C THR A 164 24.55 -9.96 -5.91
N GLY A 165 25.83 -10.19 -5.66
CA GLY A 165 26.95 -9.46 -6.30
C GLY A 165 27.20 -8.06 -5.74
N GLU A 166 28.22 -7.40 -6.29
CA GLU A 166 28.65 -6.05 -5.86
C GLU A 166 27.64 -4.93 -6.23
N ASN A 167 26.66 -5.21 -7.09
CA ASN A 167 25.68 -4.24 -7.61
C ASN A 167 24.27 -4.54 -7.14
N ASP A 168 24.07 -5.30 -6.07
CA ASP A 168 22.76 -5.69 -5.57
C ASP A 168 21.86 -6.26 -6.70
N GLU A 169 22.41 -7.19 -7.49
CA GLU A 169 21.66 -7.82 -8.57
C GLU A 169 20.57 -8.72 -8.01
N ILE A 170 19.39 -8.61 -8.60
CA ILE A 170 18.22 -9.38 -8.22
C ILE A 170 17.96 -10.43 -9.30
N ASP A 171 17.90 -11.69 -8.89
CA ASP A 171 17.42 -12.75 -9.75
C ASP A 171 15.92 -12.56 -10.03
N PHE A 172 15.61 -12.21 -11.28
CA PHE A 172 14.24 -11.92 -11.70
C PHE A 172 13.30 -13.11 -11.49
N GLU A 173 13.75 -14.32 -11.78
CA GLU A 173 12.90 -15.51 -11.63
C GLU A 173 12.63 -15.81 -10.15
N LYS A 174 13.62 -15.66 -9.27
CA LYS A 174 13.40 -15.79 -7.83
C LYS A 174 12.41 -14.76 -7.29
N LEU A 175 12.46 -13.52 -7.81
CA LEU A 175 11.46 -12.51 -7.44
C LEU A 175 10.06 -12.88 -7.94
N VAL A 176 9.94 -13.38 -9.15
CA VAL A 176 8.66 -13.85 -9.70
C VAL A 176 8.12 -15.01 -8.89
N ASP A 177 8.97 -15.96 -8.50
CA ASP A 177 8.56 -17.11 -7.68
C ASP A 177 8.15 -16.66 -6.27
N PHE A 178 8.88 -15.76 -5.64
CA PHE A 178 8.51 -15.18 -4.36
C PHE A 178 7.15 -14.47 -4.42
N MET A 179 6.94 -13.62 -5.42
CA MET A 179 5.65 -12.92 -5.62
C MET A 179 4.51 -13.89 -5.93
N TRP A 180 4.80 -15.00 -6.62
CA TRP A 180 3.83 -16.05 -6.88
C TRP A 180 3.45 -16.80 -5.59
N GLU A 181 4.41 -17.07 -4.71
CA GLU A 181 4.12 -17.64 -3.39
C GLU A 181 3.30 -16.66 -2.52
N LEU A 182 3.63 -15.36 -2.49
CA LEU A 182 2.79 -14.37 -1.80
C LEU A 182 1.36 -14.37 -2.33
N ARG A 183 1.18 -14.48 -3.67
CA ARG A 183 -0.16 -14.60 -4.26
C ARG A 183 -0.94 -15.77 -3.69
N ARG A 184 -0.28 -16.91 -3.50
CA ARG A 184 -0.91 -18.12 -2.94
C ARG A 184 -1.23 -17.97 -1.46
N LEU A 185 -0.27 -17.46 -0.68
CA LEU A 185 -0.42 -17.26 0.76
C LEU A 185 -1.56 -16.30 1.09
N PHE A 186 -1.58 -15.17 0.40
CA PHE A 186 -2.59 -14.14 0.61
C PHE A 186 -3.85 -14.33 -0.24
N LYS A 187 -3.93 -15.42 -1.02
CA LYS A 187 -5.09 -15.73 -1.88
C LYS A 187 -5.54 -14.52 -2.73
N TRP A 188 -4.60 -13.85 -3.39
CA TRP A 188 -4.88 -12.63 -4.17
C TRP A 188 -5.91 -12.84 -5.28
N ASP A 189 -6.00 -14.04 -5.84
CA ASP A 189 -6.99 -14.42 -6.84
C ASP A 189 -8.43 -14.45 -6.30
N ILE A 190 -8.59 -14.50 -4.99
CA ILE A 190 -9.88 -14.43 -4.30
C ILE A 190 -10.11 -13.02 -3.77
N TYR A 191 -9.17 -12.49 -3.00
CA TYR A 191 -9.33 -11.27 -2.21
C TYR A 191 -8.96 -9.98 -2.95
N GLU A 192 -8.14 -10.08 -3.99
CA GLU A 192 -7.58 -8.95 -4.73
C GLU A 192 -7.84 -9.04 -6.24
N LYS A 193 -8.96 -9.66 -6.64
CA LYS A 193 -9.31 -9.90 -8.06
C LYS A 193 -9.26 -8.65 -8.94
N LYS A 194 -9.59 -7.49 -8.38
CA LYS A 194 -9.66 -6.22 -9.12
C LYS A 194 -8.32 -5.48 -9.19
N THR A 195 -7.38 -5.86 -8.35
CA THR A 195 -6.07 -5.19 -8.19
C THR A 195 -4.93 -6.13 -8.54
N ILE A 196 -4.11 -6.48 -7.57
CA ILE A 196 -2.92 -7.33 -7.73
C ILE A 196 -3.25 -8.78 -8.13
N GLY A 197 -4.45 -9.24 -7.81
CA GLY A 197 -4.94 -10.59 -8.10
C GLY A 197 -5.47 -10.80 -9.53
N LYS A 198 -5.47 -9.77 -10.39
CA LYS A 198 -5.92 -9.90 -11.78
C LYS A 198 -5.24 -11.08 -12.48
N ARG A 199 -6.02 -11.80 -13.28
CA ARG A 199 -5.50 -12.86 -14.16
C ARG A 199 -5.10 -12.24 -15.50
N GLY A 200 -3.91 -12.61 -16.00
CA GLY A 200 -3.46 -12.24 -17.33
C GLY A 200 -4.03 -13.17 -18.40
N ASN A 201 -4.01 -12.71 -19.64
CA ASN A 201 -4.28 -13.54 -20.80
C ASN A 201 -3.02 -14.35 -21.12
N GLY A 202 -3.07 -15.68 -20.98
CA GLY A 202 -1.94 -16.58 -21.29
C GLY A 202 -1.33 -17.23 -20.05
N ASP A 203 0.00 -17.08 -19.88
CA ASP A 203 0.72 -17.64 -18.73
C ASP A 203 0.17 -17.04 -17.41
N GLU A 204 -0.12 -17.91 -16.44
CA GLU A 204 -0.65 -17.50 -15.13
C GLU A 204 0.26 -16.50 -14.40
N LYS A 205 1.57 -16.58 -14.60
CA LYS A 205 2.56 -15.69 -14.03
C LYS A 205 2.76 -14.38 -14.82
N SER A 206 2.12 -14.20 -15.98
CA SER A 206 2.39 -13.05 -16.87
C SER A 206 2.17 -11.68 -16.19
N VAL A 207 1.10 -11.55 -15.41
CA VAL A 207 0.79 -10.32 -14.65
C VAL A 207 1.80 -10.12 -13.52
N ILE A 208 2.17 -11.17 -12.81
CA ILE A 208 3.19 -11.11 -11.75
C ILE A 208 4.54 -10.69 -12.34
N ARG A 209 4.95 -11.24 -13.49
CA ARG A 209 6.18 -10.84 -14.20
C ARG A 209 6.17 -9.35 -14.54
N TRP A 210 5.02 -8.83 -14.96
CA TRP A 210 4.89 -7.40 -15.24
C TRP A 210 5.04 -6.55 -13.97
N TYR A 211 4.39 -6.92 -12.88
CA TYR A 211 4.56 -6.24 -11.59
C TYR A 211 6.01 -6.31 -11.09
N CYS A 212 6.66 -7.46 -11.19
CA CYS A 212 8.08 -7.61 -10.85
C CYS A 212 8.97 -6.71 -11.71
N THR A 213 8.65 -6.53 -13.00
CA THR A 213 9.40 -5.64 -13.88
C THR A 213 9.31 -4.17 -13.43
N ILE A 214 8.11 -3.72 -13.03
CA ILE A 214 7.91 -2.36 -12.50
C ILE A 214 8.60 -2.22 -11.13
N LEU A 215 8.42 -3.18 -10.24
CA LEU A 215 9.04 -3.22 -8.92
C LEU A 215 10.57 -3.11 -9.02
N LEU A 216 11.22 -3.91 -9.87
CA LEU A 216 12.67 -3.84 -10.05
C LEU A 216 13.14 -2.48 -10.54
N ARG A 217 12.43 -1.87 -11.47
CA ARG A 217 12.77 -0.54 -11.94
C ARG A 217 12.61 0.51 -10.84
N TRP A 218 11.59 0.35 -10.03
CA TRP A 218 11.33 1.24 -8.91
C TRP A 218 12.45 1.18 -7.86
N ILE A 219 12.79 -0.01 -7.37
CA ILE A 219 13.82 -0.19 -6.33
C ILE A 219 15.25 0.06 -6.84
N ARG A 220 15.49 0.01 -8.16
CA ARG A 220 16.75 0.44 -8.80
C ARG A 220 16.87 1.97 -8.91
N GLY A 221 15.94 2.72 -8.32
CA GLY A 221 15.99 4.17 -8.35
C GLY A 221 15.56 4.81 -9.68
N ASN A 222 14.98 4.03 -10.60
CA ASN A 222 14.46 4.61 -11.83
C ASN A 222 13.26 5.51 -11.53
N GLY A 223 13.33 6.77 -11.92
CA GLY A 223 12.22 7.70 -11.75
C GLY A 223 10.98 7.31 -12.57
N LEU A 224 9.80 7.80 -12.15
CA LEU A 224 8.50 7.57 -12.80
C LEU A 224 8.56 7.74 -14.32
N ASN A 225 9.20 8.81 -14.78
CA ASN A 225 9.36 9.08 -16.22
C ASN A 225 10.06 7.94 -16.98
N THR A 226 11.06 7.30 -16.37
CA THR A 226 11.79 6.19 -17.01
C THR A 226 10.93 4.94 -17.06
N ILE A 227 10.16 4.67 -16.01
CA ILE A 227 9.24 3.51 -15.95
C ILE A 227 8.15 3.66 -17.00
N VAL A 228 7.48 4.83 -17.05
CA VAL A 228 6.41 5.13 -18.01
C VAL A 228 6.92 5.10 -19.46
N ARG A 229 8.07 5.73 -19.74
CA ARG A 229 8.68 5.69 -21.10
C ARG A 229 8.99 4.26 -21.54
N SER A 230 9.42 3.42 -20.60
CA SER A 230 9.70 2.02 -20.91
C SER A 230 8.43 1.22 -21.20
N ALA A 231 7.33 1.51 -20.52
CA ALA A 231 6.03 0.90 -20.81
C ALA A 231 5.51 1.30 -22.19
N VAL A 232 5.62 2.58 -22.55
CA VAL A 232 5.27 3.07 -23.91
C VAL A 232 6.13 2.39 -24.97
N ARG A 233 7.46 2.33 -24.79
CA ARG A 233 8.37 1.66 -25.73
C ARG A 233 8.07 0.17 -25.87
N TYR A 234 7.67 -0.48 -24.78
CA TYR A 234 7.26 -1.87 -24.84
C TYR A 234 6.05 -2.07 -25.76
N LYS A 235 5.02 -1.21 -25.62
CA LYS A 235 3.84 -1.25 -26.49
C LYS A 235 4.17 -0.90 -27.94
N GLU A 236 5.07 0.06 -28.17
CA GLU A 236 5.56 0.41 -29.52
C GLU A 236 6.24 -0.78 -30.22
N ASN A 237 7.03 -1.55 -29.48
CA ASN A 237 7.72 -2.74 -30.00
C ASN A 237 6.80 -3.98 -30.06
N ASN A 238 5.72 -4.01 -29.28
CA ASN A 238 4.79 -5.13 -29.15
C ASN A 238 3.32 -4.67 -29.26
N PRO A 239 2.92 -4.10 -30.43
CA PRO A 239 1.59 -3.53 -30.60
C PRO A 239 0.45 -4.52 -30.35
N TRP A 240 0.69 -5.82 -30.59
CA TRP A 240 -0.28 -6.90 -30.34
C TRP A 240 -0.66 -7.08 -28.85
N THR A 241 0.11 -6.52 -27.92
CA THR A 241 -0.26 -6.54 -26.50
C THR A 241 -1.43 -5.64 -26.16
N GLY A 242 -1.93 -4.86 -27.10
CA GLY A 242 -3.14 -4.09 -27.04
C GLY A 242 -3.16 -2.99 -25.97
N VAL A 243 -4.23 -2.21 -26.00
CA VAL A 243 -4.61 -1.25 -24.95
C VAL A 243 -6.11 -1.35 -24.74
N TRP A 244 -6.55 -1.13 -23.50
CA TRP A 244 -7.97 -1.04 -23.19
C TRP A 244 -8.44 0.38 -23.39
N SER A 245 -9.37 0.58 -24.33
CA SER A 245 -9.85 1.90 -24.70
C SER A 245 -11.38 1.97 -24.83
N GLY A 246 -11.90 3.19 -24.77
CA GLY A 246 -13.32 3.49 -24.92
C GLY A 246 -14.17 3.20 -23.69
N ASP A 247 -15.44 3.63 -23.75
CA ASP A 247 -16.40 3.54 -22.64
C ASP A 247 -16.74 2.08 -22.27
N TYR A 248 -16.58 1.17 -23.20
CA TYR A 248 -16.82 -0.26 -23.00
C TYR A 248 -15.57 -1.07 -22.66
N MET A 249 -14.44 -0.40 -22.43
CA MET A 249 -13.16 -1.06 -22.13
C MET A 249 -12.84 -2.18 -23.14
N VAL A 250 -12.82 -1.84 -24.40
CA VAL A 250 -12.46 -2.75 -25.48
C VAL A 250 -10.97 -2.78 -25.68
N GLU A 251 -10.40 -3.99 -25.80
CA GLU A 251 -8.99 -4.17 -26.11
C GLU A 251 -8.74 -3.87 -27.61
N GLU A 252 -7.85 -2.94 -27.88
CA GLU A 252 -7.47 -2.54 -29.23
C GLU A 252 -5.96 -2.75 -29.44
N THR A 253 -5.57 -3.02 -30.70
CA THR A 253 -4.14 -3.05 -31.06
C THR A 253 -3.53 -1.67 -30.83
N TYR A 254 -2.39 -1.62 -30.15
CA TYR A 254 -1.72 -0.36 -29.86
C TYR A 254 -1.29 0.37 -31.15
N ASN A 255 -1.68 1.63 -31.28
CA ASN A 255 -1.29 2.50 -32.38
C ASN A 255 -0.27 3.55 -31.88
N PRO A 256 1.02 3.48 -32.30
CA PRO A 256 2.06 4.41 -31.86
C PRO A 256 1.85 5.87 -32.31
N ASN A 257 0.99 6.09 -33.30
CA ASN A 257 0.63 7.44 -33.76
C ASN A 257 -0.55 8.04 -33.00
N SER A 258 -1.27 7.24 -32.22
CA SER A 258 -2.38 7.69 -31.41
C SER A 258 -1.89 8.28 -30.08
N LYS A 259 -2.08 9.59 -29.88
CA LYS A 259 -1.85 10.24 -28.59
C LYS A 259 -2.73 9.63 -27.48
N TYR A 260 -3.95 9.26 -27.85
CA TYR A 260 -4.90 8.63 -26.92
C TYR A 260 -4.36 7.30 -26.41
N HIS A 261 -3.89 6.40 -27.28
CA HIS A 261 -3.31 5.13 -26.86
C HIS A 261 -2.04 5.32 -26.00
N LYS A 262 -1.20 6.31 -26.30
CA LYS A 262 -0.05 6.66 -25.44
C LYS A 262 -0.52 7.10 -24.05
N ASN A 263 -1.55 7.94 -23.97
CA ASN A 263 -2.09 8.40 -22.69
C ASN A 263 -2.70 7.26 -21.88
N LEU A 264 -3.37 6.28 -22.53
CA LEU A 264 -3.85 5.07 -21.84
C LEU A 264 -2.72 4.28 -21.22
N VAL A 265 -1.62 4.04 -21.96
CA VAL A 265 -0.45 3.33 -21.41
C VAL A 265 0.19 4.08 -20.25
N ILE A 266 0.26 5.41 -20.35
CA ILE A 266 0.76 6.26 -19.27
C ILE A 266 -0.13 6.14 -18.04
N ALA A 267 -1.44 6.30 -18.21
CA ALA A 267 -2.41 6.22 -17.12
C ALA A 267 -2.41 4.84 -16.45
N GLU A 268 -2.37 3.76 -17.24
CA GLU A 268 -2.25 2.39 -16.73
C GLU A 268 -0.96 2.19 -15.93
N SER A 269 0.17 2.68 -16.45
CA SER A 269 1.46 2.56 -15.76
C SER A 269 1.48 3.30 -14.43
N LEU A 270 0.93 4.51 -14.38
CA LEU A 270 0.81 5.30 -13.16
C LEU A 270 -0.14 4.64 -12.16
N SER A 271 -1.28 4.15 -12.62
CA SER A 271 -2.24 3.40 -11.79
C SER A 271 -1.61 2.15 -11.19
N VAL A 272 -0.78 1.42 -11.94
CA VAL A 272 -0.07 0.24 -11.42
C VAL A 272 0.95 0.63 -10.37
N ILE A 273 1.71 1.71 -10.59
CA ILE A 273 2.67 2.18 -9.59
C ILE A 273 1.94 2.59 -8.31
N GLU A 274 0.90 3.39 -8.41
CA GLU A 274 0.18 3.93 -7.25
C GLU A 274 -0.63 2.85 -6.52
N ASN A 275 -1.50 2.14 -7.22
CA ASN A 275 -2.47 1.24 -6.59
C ASN A 275 -1.94 -0.18 -6.38
N VAL A 276 -1.03 -0.66 -7.24
CA VAL A 276 -0.49 -2.01 -7.11
C VAL A 276 0.85 -2.00 -6.38
N LEU A 277 1.82 -1.21 -6.82
CA LEU A 277 3.16 -1.22 -6.24
C LEU A 277 3.18 -0.54 -4.87
N LEU A 278 2.85 0.74 -4.81
CA LEU A 278 2.98 1.54 -3.59
C LEU A 278 1.87 1.30 -2.57
N PHE A 279 0.77 0.72 -2.97
CA PHE A 279 -0.32 0.37 -2.06
C PHE A 279 -0.38 -1.13 -1.79
N SER A 280 -0.68 -1.97 -2.78
CA SER A 280 -0.91 -3.40 -2.53
C SER A 280 0.40 -4.15 -2.22
N ILE A 281 1.43 -4.05 -3.07
CA ILE A 281 2.69 -4.78 -2.88
C ILE A 281 3.40 -4.29 -1.62
N SER A 282 3.52 -2.97 -1.42
CA SER A 282 4.11 -2.39 -0.22
C SER A 282 3.43 -2.90 1.06
N ASN A 283 2.10 -2.94 1.07
CA ASN A 283 1.34 -3.45 2.21
C ASN A 283 1.60 -4.94 2.48
N TYR A 284 1.61 -5.79 1.45
CA TYR A 284 1.90 -7.21 1.62
C TYR A 284 3.35 -7.48 2.00
N PHE A 285 4.29 -6.69 1.50
CA PHE A 285 5.69 -6.77 1.92
C PHE A 285 5.84 -6.34 3.38
N ARG A 286 5.17 -5.27 3.80
CA ARG A 286 5.14 -4.87 5.21
C ARG A 286 4.63 -6.00 6.11
N LYS A 287 3.54 -6.67 5.73
CA LYS A 287 3.00 -7.80 6.50
C LYS A 287 3.99 -8.95 6.58
N PHE A 288 4.66 -9.27 5.46
CA PHE A 288 5.71 -10.27 5.43
C PHE A 288 6.88 -9.90 6.36
N SER A 289 7.36 -8.66 6.29
CA SER A 289 8.45 -8.17 7.15
C SER A 289 8.09 -8.21 8.63
N MET A 290 6.89 -7.79 8.99
CA MET A 290 6.42 -7.83 10.38
C MET A 290 6.38 -9.26 10.92
N GLU A 291 5.80 -10.18 10.16
CA GLU A 291 5.73 -11.59 10.57
C GLU A 291 7.12 -12.25 10.58
N TYR A 292 7.98 -11.93 9.60
CA TYR A 292 9.36 -12.41 9.57
C TYR A 292 10.14 -11.97 10.81
N LYS A 293 10.01 -10.71 11.20
CA LYS A 293 10.63 -10.17 12.44
C LYS A 293 10.10 -10.87 13.69
N ALA A 294 8.81 -11.14 13.74
CA ALA A 294 8.19 -11.84 14.88
C ALA A 294 8.66 -13.29 14.98
N VAL A 295 8.66 -14.05 13.89
CA VAL A 295 9.10 -15.46 13.87
C VAL A 295 10.56 -15.60 14.23
N HIS A 296 11.43 -14.72 13.69
CA HIS A 296 12.87 -14.79 13.95
C HIS A 296 13.33 -14.01 15.20
N GLN A 297 12.40 -13.32 15.89
CA GLN A 297 12.68 -12.50 17.09
C GLN A 297 13.77 -11.44 16.85
N VAL A 298 13.72 -10.75 15.71
CA VAL A 298 14.63 -9.69 15.32
C VAL A 298 13.89 -8.37 15.16
N GLU A 299 14.51 -7.26 15.53
CA GLU A 299 13.93 -5.93 15.31
C GLU A 299 14.11 -5.46 13.85
N ASN A 300 15.27 -5.76 13.27
CA ASN A 300 15.64 -5.39 11.91
C ASN A 300 16.39 -6.52 11.22
N PHE A 301 16.40 -6.53 9.91
CA PHE A 301 17.22 -7.41 9.08
C PHE A 301 17.59 -6.71 7.75
N ASP A 302 18.79 -7.03 7.25
CA ASP A 302 19.42 -6.26 6.17
C ASP A 302 18.70 -6.33 4.82
N ASN A 303 17.94 -7.38 4.56
CA ASN A 303 17.26 -7.61 3.27
C ASN A 303 15.75 -7.38 3.39
N ASP A 304 15.35 -6.25 3.98
CA ASP A 304 13.93 -5.89 4.12
C ASP A 304 13.39 -5.21 2.87
N TRP A 305 12.76 -5.98 2.00
CA TRP A 305 12.19 -5.49 0.76
C TRP A 305 11.01 -4.52 0.95
N TYR A 306 10.38 -4.51 2.12
CA TYR A 306 9.39 -3.49 2.43
C TYR A 306 10.03 -2.09 2.36
N GLU A 307 11.21 -1.92 2.94
CA GLU A 307 11.94 -0.64 2.85
C GLU A 307 12.32 -0.30 1.41
N TYR A 308 12.75 -1.30 0.62
CA TYR A 308 13.10 -1.07 -0.79
C TYR A 308 11.91 -0.60 -1.62
N VAL A 309 10.73 -1.12 -1.36
CA VAL A 309 9.50 -0.69 -2.04
C VAL A 309 9.06 0.68 -1.58
N GLU A 310 9.06 0.93 -0.28
CA GLU A 310 8.64 2.20 0.32
C GLU A 310 9.49 3.37 -0.17
N TYR A 311 10.82 3.20 -0.12
CA TYR A 311 11.76 4.27 -0.48
C TYR A 311 12.23 4.22 -1.95
N GLY A 312 11.85 3.20 -2.68
CA GLY A 312 12.18 3.04 -4.11
C GLY A 312 13.67 2.89 -4.39
N THR A 313 14.42 2.26 -3.48
CA THR A 313 15.86 2.08 -3.60
C THR A 313 16.34 0.94 -2.69
N THR A 314 17.43 0.28 -3.09
CA THR A 314 18.17 -0.64 -2.21
C THR A 314 19.31 0.05 -1.46
N ASN A 315 19.56 1.32 -1.77
CA ASN A 315 20.68 2.06 -1.17
C ASN A 315 20.39 2.48 0.27
N PRO A 316 21.11 1.97 1.28
CA PRO A 316 20.80 2.21 2.67
C PRO A 316 20.96 3.68 3.09
N ILE A 317 21.79 4.46 2.37
CA ILE A 317 21.96 5.89 2.65
C ILE A 317 20.71 6.66 2.19
N THR A 318 20.22 6.34 1.01
CA THR A 318 18.99 6.97 0.48
C THR A 318 17.79 6.60 1.33
N ILE A 319 17.70 5.36 1.83
CA ILE A 319 16.67 4.92 2.77
C ILE A 319 16.77 5.75 4.07
N PHE A 320 17.93 5.80 4.69
CA PHE A 320 18.18 6.58 5.91
C PHE A 320 17.75 8.05 5.75
N LEU A 321 18.13 8.69 4.65
CA LEU A 321 17.79 10.10 4.40
C LEU A 321 16.27 10.29 4.26
N GLN A 322 15.59 9.41 3.51
CA GLN A 322 14.14 9.48 3.33
C GLN A 322 13.38 9.17 4.64
N GLN A 323 13.85 8.23 5.46
CA GLN A 323 13.30 7.96 6.80
C GLN A 323 13.34 9.18 7.70
N ASN A 324 14.35 10.03 7.52
CA ASN A 324 14.52 11.27 8.28
C ASN A 324 13.86 12.51 7.63
N GLY A 325 13.10 12.33 6.55
CA GLY A 325 12.24 13.38 5.98
C GLY A 325 12.76 14.06 4.72
N PHE A 326 13.95 13.68 4.21
CA PHE A 326 14.38 14.15 2.90
C PHE A 326 13.52 13.56 1.78
N SER A 327 13.25 14.35 0.75
CA SER A 327 12.66 13.83 -0.49
C SER A 327 13.60 12.83 -1.16
N ARG A 328 13.03 12.03 -2.07
CA ARG A 328 13.83 11.11 -2.88
C ARG A 328 14.88 11.83 -3.72
N GLU A 329 14.53 12.98 -4.30
CA GLU A 329 15.43 13.80 -5.10
C GLU A 329 16.60 14.35 -4.27
N ALA A 330 16.31 14.88 -3.09
CA ALA A 330 17.34 15.34 -2.17
C ALA A 330 18.25 14.19 -1.71
N SER A 331 17.67 13.03 -1.39
CA SER A 331 18.42 11.85 -0.98
C SER A 331 19.34 11.34 -2.07
N ILE A 332 18.90 11.32 -3.34
CA ILE A 332 19.73 10.97 -4.50
C ILE A 332 20.88 11.97 -4.67
N TYR A 333 20.64 13.26 -4.46
CA TYR A 333 21.68 14.27 -4.53
C TYR A 333 22.74 14.07 -3.43
N ILE A 334 22.31 13.81 -2.20
CA ILE A 334 23.19 13.65 -1.03
C ILE A 334 23.99 12.36 -1.12
N GLN A 335 23.43 11.26 -1.60
CA GLN A 335 24.11 9.95 -1.68
C GLN A 335 25.26 9.90 -2.68
N THR A 336 25.38 10.87 -3.61
CA THR A 336 26.49 10.87 -4.56
C THR A 336 27.83 10.86 -3.83
N PRO A 337 28.86 10.12 -4.29
CA PRO A 337 30.12 9.99 -3.55
C PRO A 337 30.77 11.33 -3.18
N SER A 338 30.61 12.33 -4.03
CA SER A 338 31.12 13.69 -3.80
C SER A 338 30.38 14.45 -2.70
N ASN A 339 29.11 14.16 -2.48
CA ASN A 339 28.25 14.86 -1.51
C ASN A 339 28.12 14.08 -0.22
N TYR A 340 28.06 12.74 -0.29
CA TYR A 340 27.92 11.90 0.87
C TYR A 340 28.95 12.22 1.96
N SER A 341 30.24 12.21 1.61
CA SER A 341 31.32 12.52 2.55
C SER A 341 31.31 13.94 3.12
N LYS A 342 30.63 14.87 2.41
CA LYS A 342 30.50 16.26 2.87
C LYS A 342 29.34 16.43 3.86
N TYR A 343 28.23 15.69 3.68
CA TYR A 343 26.97 15.96 4.35
C TYR A 343 26.51 14.86 5.30
N VAL A 344 27.07 13.66 5.21
CA VAL A 344 26.75 12.54 6.11
C VAL A 344 28.00 12.06 6.83
N THR A 345 27.85 11.62 8.07
CA THR A 345 28.91 11.04 8.87
C THR A 345 28.37 9.98 9.81
N ASP A 346 29.26 9.11 10.28
CA ASP A 346 28.95 8.15 11.34
C ASP A 346 29.49 8.68 12.67
N VAL A 347 28.65 8.72 13.68
CA VAL A 347 29.00 9.08 15.06
C VAL A 347 28.48 7.97 15.96
N ASP A 348 29.41 7.30 16.65
CA ASP A 348 29.13 6.19 17.58
C ASP A 348 28.26 5.05 16.96
N GLY A 349 28.43 4.82 15.64
CA GLY A 349 27.70 3.80 14.89
C GLY A 349 26.34 4.26 14.35
N GLU A 350 25.95 5.50 14.60
CA GLU A 350 24.74 6.11 14.05
C GLU A 350 25.08 7.07 12.91
N LYS A 351 24.27 7.04 11.85
CA LYS A 351 24.38 8.03 10.77
C LYS A 351 23.84 9.38 11.23
N LYS A 352 24.61 10.42 11.01
CA LYS A 352 24.26 11.81 11.32
C LYS A 352 24.46 12.69 10.08
N ILE A 353 23.82 13.85 10.07
CA ILE A 353 23.88 14.83 9.00
C ILE A 353 24.73 16.00 9.45
N LYS A 354 25.67 16.41 8.63
CA LYS A 354 26.53 17.57 8.92
C LYS A 354 25.78 18.86 8.61
N ARG A 355 25.92 19.86 9.47
CA ARG A 355 25.31 21.19 9.28
C ARG A 355 25.73 21.89 7.98
N SER A 356 26.86 21.49 7.39
CA SER A 356 27.30 22.00 6.07
C SER A 356 26.28 21.80 4.94
N ILE A 357 25.31 20.90 5.11
CA ILE A 357 24.22 20.69 4.15
C ILE A 357 23.27 21.92 4.05
N LEU A 358 23.17 22.72 5.10
CA LEU A 358 22.33 23.92 5.14
C LEU A 358 22.82 25.03 4.21
N GLU A 359 24.05 24.90 3.68
CA GLU A 359 24.71 25.82 2.76
C GLU A 359 25.30 25.05 1.58
N CYS A 360 24.62 24.00 1.10
CA CYS A 360 25.14 23.12 0.06
C CYS A 360 25.05 23.69 -1.37
N GLY A 361 24.39 24.85 -1.54
CA GLY A 361 24.18 25.50 -2.85
C GLY A 361 23.01 24.91 -3.65
N ASN A 362 22.26 23.96 -3.09
CA ASN A 362 21.03 23.44 -3.67
C ASN A 362 19.83 23.85 -2.80
N ILE A 363 19.09 24.85 -3.26
CA ILE A 363 17.98 25.48 -2.50
C ILE A 363 16.95 24.46 -2.01
N GLY A 364 16.61 23.46 -2.82
CA GLY A 364 15.65 22.42 -2.45
C GLY A 364 16.15 21.59 -1.27
N VAL A 365 17.40 21.13 -1.35
CA VAL A 365 18.05 20.34 -0.29
C VAL A 365 18.24 21.17 0.99
N GLU A 366 18.65 22.44 0.86
CA GLU A 366 18.81 23.36 1.99
C GLU A 366 17.50 23.59 2.73
N THR A 367 16.41 23.80 1.99
CA THR A 367 15.08 24.01 2.58
C THR A 367 14.62 22.77 3.35
N GLU A 368 14.74 21.59 2.75
CA GLU A 368 14.39 20.33 3.43
C GLU A 368 15.29 20.10 4.65
N ALA A 369 16.59 20.34 4.55
CA ALA A 369 17.52 20.19 5.65
C ALA A 369 17.21 21.14 6.83
N GLN A 370 16.79 22.39 6.56
CA GLN A 370 16.35 23.34 7.56
C GLN A 370 15.09 22.87 8.30
N ASP A 371 14.11 22.39 7.55
CA ASP A 371 12.87 21.85 8.12
C ASP A 371 13.14 20.61 8.99
N ILE A 372 14.02 19.71 8.53
CA ILE A 372 14.39 18.50 9.27
C ILE A 372 15.19 18.90 10.53
N GLN A 373 16.16 19.82 10.43
CA GLN A 373 16.93 20.28 11.59
C GLN A 373 16.03 20.90 12.66
N PHE A 374 15.01 21.63 12.26
CA PHE A 374 14.04 22.19 13.20
C PHE A 374 13.24 21.13 13.95
N ASN A 375 12.89 20.04 13.26
CA ASN A 375 12.07 18.97 13.84
C ASN A 375 12.91 17.89 14.58
N ILE A 376 14.14 17.63 14.13
CA ILE A 376 15.04 16.57 14.63
C ILE A 376 16.46 17.15 14.74
N PRO A 377 16.71 18.11 15.67
CA PRO A 377 17.99 18.77 15.79
C PRO A 377 19.15 17.81 16.16
N GLU A 378 18.86 16.72 16.87
CA GLU A 378 19.81 15.68 17.27
C GLU A 378 20.34 14.84 16.10
N LEU A 379 19.70 14.89 14.95
CA LEU A 379 20.18 14.27 13.72
C LEU A 379 21.41 14.99 13.15
N PHE A 380 21.58 16.29 13.49
CA PHE A 380 22.60 17.15 12.92
C PHE A 380 23.81 17.30 13.83
N VAL A 381 25.00 17.22 13.21
CA VAL A 381 26.32 17.43 13.85
C VAL A 381 27.09 18.51 13.12
N GLU A 382 28.17 19.02 13.73
CA GLU A 382 29.04 20.04 13.14
C GLU A 382 29.92 19.52 11.98
#